data_db65867e173249b04ab40f44df49e960
#
_entry.id   db65867e173249b04ab40f44df49e960
#
_cell.length_a   1.000
_cell.length_b   1.000
_cell.length_c   1.000
_cell.angle_alpha   90.00
_cell.angle_beta   90.00
_cell.angle_gamma   90.00
#
_symmetry.space_group_name_H-M   'P 1'
#
loop_
_entity.id
_entity.type
_entity.pdbx_description
1 polymer ?
#
loop_
_entity_poly.entity_id
_entity_poly.type
_entity_poly.pdbx_seq_one_letter_code
_entity_poly.pdbx_strand_id
1 'polypeptide(L)'
;MIAKLQRTTVVLLLLAALLWLAADAYRGHWVRGFAGALLLLNIQPLVLAFEFFVLVPWINRRDPAPRASWRQLISAWWVESLTAHAVFAWRQPFCSGACDDTLDLEPPLAQRPVVLVHGFF
;
A
#
# COMPACT_ATOMS: atom_id res chain seq x y z
N MET A 1 -9.16 -5.21 -14.97
CA MET A 1 -10.25 -5.19 -13.99
C MET A 1 -9.80 -4.61 -12.65
N ILE A 2 -8.73 -5.08 -12.04
CA ILE A 2 -8.17 -4.63 -10.76
C ILE A 2 -7.83 -3.13 -10.73
N ALA A 3 -7.15 -2.60 -11.75
CA ALA A 3 -6.80 -1.18 -11.83
C ALA A 3 -8.02 -0.24 -11.81
N LYS A 4 -9.15 -0.65 -12.42
CA LYS A 4 -10.40 0.13 -12.35
C LYS A 4 -10.97 0.14 -10.94
N LEU A 5 -10.98 -1.01 -10.27
CA LEU A 5 -11.43 -1.13 -8.89
C LEU A 5 -10.58 -0.26 -7.95
N GLN A 6 -9.26 -0.36 -8.06
CA GLN A 6 -8.33 0.44 -7.26
C GLN A 6 -8.50 1.95 -7.51
N ARG A 7 -8.62 2.37 -8.78
CA ARG A 7 -8.90 3.77 -9.11
C ARG A 7 -10.18 4.26 -8.45
N THR A 8 -11.25 3.47 -8.54
CA THR A 8 -12.52 3.80 -7.89
C THR A 8 -12.36 3.90 -6.38
N THR A 9 -11.67 2.97 -5.75
CA THR A 9 -11.41 2.98 -4.30
C THR A 9 -10.61 4.22 -3.89
N VAL A 10 -9.53 4.55 -4.60
CA VAL A 10 -8.71 5.74 -4.31
C VAL A 10 -9.53 7.03 -4.44
N VAL A 11 -10.31 7.15 -5.52
CA VAL A 11 -11.16 8.33 -5.75
C VAL A 11 -12.22 8.45 -4.65
N LEU A 12 -12.89 7.34 -4.29
CA LEU A 12 -13.91 7.35 -3.22
C LEU A 12 -13.30 7.71 -1.86
N LEU A 13 -12.09 7.22 -1.56
CA LEU A 13 -11.37 7.54 -0.31
C LEU A 13 -11.01 9.02 -0.25
N LEU A 14 -10.52 9.60 -1.35
CA LEU A 14 -10.23 11.03 -1.45
C LEU A 14 -11.49 11.87 -1.29
N LEU A 15 -12.59 11.49 -1.96
CA LEU A 15 -13.87 12.18 -1.83
C LEU A 15 -14.40 12.10 -0.39
N ALA A 16 -14.32 10.95 0.25
CA ALA A 16 -14.74 10.78 1.65
C ALA A 16 -13.92 11.66 2.59
N ALA A 17 -12.59 11.71 2.42
CA ALA A 17 -11.71 12.57 3.21
C ALA A 17 -12.03 14.05 3.02
N LEU A 18 -12.27 14.49 1.78
CA LEU A 18 -12.65 15.87 1.46
C LEU A 18 -14.02 16.24 2.03
N LEU A 19 -15.01 15.35 1.91
CA LEU A 19 -16.35 15.58 2.48
C LEU A 19 -16.31 15.66 3.99
N TRP A 20 -15.54 14.81 4.65
CA TRP A 20 -15.37 14.87 6.10
C TRP A 20 -14.73 16.19 6.52
N LEU A 21 -13.62 16.55 5.87
CA LEU A 21 -12.94 17.82 6.14
C LEU A 21 -13.88 19.02 5.93
N ALA A 22 -14.63 19.06 4.84
CA ALA A 22 -15.55 20.13 4.53
C ALA A 22 -16.70 20.21 5.55
N ALA A 23 -17.29 19.06 5.94
CA ALA A 23 -18.36 19.01 6.90
C ALA A 23 -17.93 19.48 8.30
N ASP A 24 -16.75 19.10 8.76
CA ASP A 24 -16.22 19.55 10.03
C ASP A 24 -15.72 20.99 9.98
N ALA A 25 -15.15 21.43 8.86
CA ALA A 25 -14.80 22.83 8.64
C ALA A 25 -16.02 23.75 8.71
N TYR A 26 -17.12 23.37 8.05
CA TYR A 26 -18.39 24.10 8.11
C TYR A 26 -18.95 24.23 9.53
N ARG A 27 -18.71 23.24 10.39
CA ARG A 27 -19.09 23.24 11.81
C ARG A 27 -18.08 23.95 12.73
N GLY A 28 -17.01 24.54 12.17
CA GLY A 28 -15.94 25.17 12.96
C GLY A 28 -14.94 24.21 13.61
N HIS A 29 -14.99 22.91 13.26
CA HIS A 29 -14.15 21.86 13.85
C HIS A 29 -12.97 21.47 12.94
N TRP A 30 -12.20 22.41 12.48
CA TRP A 30 -11.11 22.24 11.52
C TRP A 30 -10.10 21.16 11.92
N VAL A 31 -9.67 21.16 13.20
CA VAL A 31 -8.67 20.19 13.69
C VAL A 31 -9.20 18.77 13.59
N ARG A 32 -10.46 18.55 13.96
CA ARG A 32 -11.10 17.24 13.87
C ARG A 32 -11.27 16.79 12.42
N GLY A 33 -11.69 17.69 11.54
CA GLY A 33 -11.82 17.42 10.12
C GLY A 33 -10.50 17.03 9.48
N PHE A 34 -9.44 17.76 9.78
CA PHE A 34 -8.11 17.45 9.28
C PHE A 34 -7.57 16.13 9.82
N ALA A 35 -7.70 15.89 11.13
CA ALA A 35 -7.29 14.63 11.75
C ALA A 35 -8.04 13.42 11.17
N GLY A 36 -9.38 13.54 10.96
CA GLY A 36 -10.17 12.49 10.35
C GLY A 36 -9.80 12.21 8.90
N ALA A 37 -9.56 13.24 8.10
CA ALA A 37 -9.10 13.10 6.72
C ALA A 37 -7.73 12.44 6.65
N LEU A 38 -6.78 12.85 7.50
CA LEU A 38 -5.46 12.21 7.60
C LEU A 38 -5.58 10.74 8.02
N LEU A 39 -6.43 10.42 9.00
CA LEU A 39 -6.66 9.05 9.43
C LEU A 39 -7.14 8.17 8.29
N LEU A 40 -8.15 8.65 7.54
CA LEU A 40 -8.70 7.92 6.39
C LEU A 40 -7.65 7.66 5.31
N LEU A 41 -6.85 8.66 4.97
CA LEU A 41 -5.84 8.55 3.93
C LEU A 41 -4.63 7.71 4.36
N ASN A 42 -4.40 7.57 5.67
CA ASN A 42 -3.28 6.81 6.22
C ASN A 42 -3.72 5.51 6.93
N ILE A 43 -4.92 5.01 6.64
CA ILE A 43 -5.41 3.77 7.27
C ILE A 43 -4.49 2.57 6.97
N GLN A 44 -3.95 2.49 5.78
CA GLN A 44 -3.04 1.42 5.38
C GLN A 44 -1.72 1.42 6.17
N PRO A 45 -0.96 2.52 6.27
CA PRO A 45 0.20 2.59 7.15
C PRO A 45 -0.10 2.27 8.62
N LEU A 46 -1.29 2.63 9.10
CA LEU A 46 -1.70 2.31 10.47
C LEU A 46 -1.94 0.82 10.66
N VAL A 47 -2.59 0.15 9.70
CA VAL A 47 -2.76 -1.31 9.71
C VAL A 47 -1.41 -2.00 9.65
N LEU A 48 -0.51 -1.57 8.77
CA LEU A 48 0.85 -2.10 8.70
C LEU A 48 1.63 -1.85 10.01
N ALA A 49 1.46 -0.69 10.65
CA ALA A 49 2.08 -0.42 11.94
C ALA A 49 1.60 -1.41 13.01
N PHE A 50 0.30 -1.67 13.07
CA PHE A 50 -0.27 -2.67 13.97
C PHE A 50 0.30 -4.06 13.70
N GLU A 51 0.40 -4.45 12.44
CA GLU A 51 0.96 -5.72 12.01
C GLU A 51 2.43 -5.86 12.43
N PHE A 52 3.27 -4.89 12.09
CA PHE A 52 4.71 -4.91 12.39
C PHE A 52 5.04 -4.81 13.87
N PHE A 53 4.31 -3.97 14.62
CA PHE A 53 4.68 -3.65 16.00
C PHE A 53 3.91 -4.46 17.04
N VAL A 54 2.77 -5.05 16.66
CA VAL A 54 1.92 -5.83 17.58
C VAL A 54 1.83 -7.28 17.15
N LEU A 55 1.33 -7.55 15.94
CA LEU A 55 1.05 -8.93 15.51
C LEU A 55 2.31 -9.75 15.30
N VAL A 56 3.31 -9.22 14.58
CA VAL A 56 4.55 -9.96 14.30
C VAL A 56 5.30 -10.32 15.57
N PRO A 57 5.54 -9.41 16.53
CA PRO A 57 6.17 -9.75 17.80
C PRO A 57 5.34 -10.74 18.63
N TRP A 58 4.02 -10.67 18.54
CA TRP A 58 3.15 -11.56 19.30
C TRP A 58 3.10 -12.99 18.73
N ILE A 59 2.99 -13.12 17.40
CA ILE A 59 2.95 -14.41 16.70
C ILE A 59 4.30 -15.10 16.81
N ASN A 60 5.40 -14.36 16.61
CA ASN A 60 6.76 -14.91 16.58
C ASN A 60 7.40 -15.02 17.99
N ARG A 61 6.60 -15.06 19.04
CA ARG A 61 7.12 -15.18 20.41
C ARG A 61 7.98 -16.40 20.65
N ARG A 62 7.66 -17.51 19.98
CA ARG A 62 8.31 -18.82 20.14
C ARG A 62 9.25 -19.16 18.99
N ASP A 63 9.43 -18.26 18.05
CA ASP A 63 10.34 -18.48 16.93
C ASP A 63 11.79 -18.38 17.45
N PRO A 64 12.64 -19.40 17.21
CA PRO A 64 14.05 -19.39 17.58
C PRO A 64 14.87 -18.41 16.73
N ALA A 65 14.34 -17.88 15.64
CA ALA A 65 15.03 -16.90 14.79
C ALA A 65 15.35 -15.60 15.54
N PRO A 66 16.47 -14.94 15.23
CA PRO A 66 16.81 -13.65 15.82
C PRO A 66 15.72 -12.61 15.55
N ARG A 67 15.26 -11.93 16.59
CA ARG A 67 14.24 -10.90 16.46
C ARG A 67 14.80 -9.66 15.77
N ALA A 68 14.01 -9.07 14.86
CA ALA A 68 14.34 -7.80 14.28
C ALA A 68 14.39 -6.70 15.36
N SER A 69 15.39 -5.82 15.26
CA SER A 69 15.51 -4.66 16.13
C SER A 69 14.42 -3.62 15.80
N TRP A 70 14.10 -2.74 16.76
CA TRP A 70 13.13 -1.66 16.55
C TRP A 70 13.47 -0.77 15.35
N ARG A 71 14.75 -0.50 15.11
CA ARG A 71 15.21 0.27 13.95
C ARG A 71 14.88 -0.43 12.64
N GLN A 72 15.08 -1.74 12.58
CA GLN A 72 14.74 -2.55 11.39
C GLN A 72 13.22 -2.58 11.16
N LEU A 73 12.42 -2.76 12.23
CA LEU A 73 10.96 -2.73 12.12
C LEU A 73 10.43 -1.37 11.65
N ILE A 74 10.93 -0.27 12.21
CA ILE A 74 10.54 1.08 11.81
C ILE A 74 10.95 1.35 10.35
N SER A 75 12.17 0.98 9.97
CA SER A 75 12.65 1.16 8.60
C SER A 75 11.83 0.33 7.61
N ALA A 76 11.56 -0.93 7.94
CA ALA A 76 10.74 -1.81 7.10
C ALA A 76 9.31 -1.26 6.96
N TRP A 77 8.67 -0.90 8.07
CA TRP A 77 7.34 -0.30 8.06
C TRP A 77 7.28 0.98 7.19
N TRP A 78 8.28 1.85 7.31
CA TRP A 78 8.34 3.09 6.56
C TRP A 78 8.47 2.84 5.06
N VAL A 79 9.43 1.99 4.67
CA VAL A 79 9.65 1.61 3.27
C VAL A 79 8.41 0.93 2.69
N GLU A 80 7.82 -0.01 3.42
CA GLU A 80 6.63 -0.73 2.99
C GLU A 80 5.44 0.23 2.81
N SER A 81 5.23 1.15 3.76
CA SER A 81 4.17 2.15 3.68
C SER A 81 4.31 3.06 2.46
N LEU A 82 5.51 3.57 2.19
CA LEU A 82 5.79 4.41 1.02
C LEU A 82 5.62 3.64 -0.28
N THR A 83 6.15 2.41 -0.34
CA THR A 83 6.05 1.55 -1.51
C THR A 83 4.59 1.19 -1.81
N ALA A 84 3.84 0.83 -0.77
CA ALA A 84 2.42 0.51 -0.90
C ALA A 84 1.62 1.71 -1.43
N HIS A 85 1.85 2.92 -0.93
CA HIS A 85 1.21 4.13 -1.48
C HIS A 85 1.61 4.37 -2.94
N ALA A 86 2.90 4.29 -3.25
CA ALA A 86 3.38 4.50 -4.62
C ALA A 86 2.78 3.48 -5.60
N VAL A 87 2.66 2.22 -5.18
CA VAL A 87 2.13 1.15 -6.03
C VAL A 87 0.61 1.19 -6.09
N PHE A 88 -0.08 1.12 -4.95
CA PHE A 88 -1.53 0.90 -4.91
C PHE A 88 -2.36 2.17 -5.04
N ALA A 89 -1.85 3.32 -4.61
CA ALA A 89 -2.58 4.58 -4.75
C ALA A 89 -2.22 5.34 -6.04
N TRP A 90 -1.08 5.05 -6.66
CA TRP A 90 -0.64 5.78 -7.84
C TRP A 90 -0.36 4.90 -9.06
N ARG A 91 0.64 4.01 -9.00
CA ARG A 91 1.11 3.29 -10.20
C ARG A 91 0.04 2.35 -10.77
N GLN A 92 -0.53 1.47 -9.96
CA GLN A 92 -1.53 0.51 -10.45
C GLN A 92 -2.82 1.17 -10.93
N PRO A 93 -3.42 2.16 -10.21
CA PRO A 93 -4.65 2.80 -10.67
C PRO A 93 -4.47 3.66 -11.91
N PHE A 94 -3.33 4.36 -12.04
CA PHE A 94 -3.18 5.44 -13.02
C PHE A 94 -2.10 5.20 -14.07
N CYS A 95 -1.13 4.33 -13.81
CA CYS A 95 0.00 4.05 -14.70
C CYS A 95 0.01 2.60 -15.20
N SER A 96 -1.08 1.86 -15.07
CA SER A 96 -1.22 0.49 -15.58
C SER A 96 -1.52 0.46 -17.09
N GLY A 97 -0.93 1.37 -17.85
CA GLY A 97 -0.92 1.26 -19.30
C GLY A 97 -0.18 -0.02 -19.66
N ALA A 98 -0.83 -0.87 -20.45
CA ALA A 98 -0.23 -2.09 -20.93
C ALA A 98 1.10 -1.74 -21.63
N CYS A 99 2.23 -2.21 -21.07
CA CYS A 99 3.34 -2.52 -21.95
C CYS A 99 2.85 -3.66 -22.82
N ASP A 100 2.88 -3.49 -24.13
CA ASP A 100 2.66 -4.60 -25.03
C ASP A 100 3.63 -5.70 -24.63
N ASP A 101 3.09 -6.87 -24.32
CA ASP A 101 3.87 -8.07 -24.06
C ASP A 101 4.56 -8.47 -25.36
N THR A 102 5.61 -7.77 -25.70
CA THR A 102 6.52 -8.20 -26.75
C THR A 102 7.42 -9.26 -26.14
N LEU A 103 6.90 -10.47 -26.04
CA LEU A 103 7.72 -11.66 -25.94
C LEU A 103 8.45 -11.80 -27.30
N ASP A 104 9.65 -11.29 -27.36
CA ASP A 104 10.59 -11.62 -28.42
C ASP A 104 10.89 -13.11 -28.29
N LEU A 105 10.14 -13.93 -29.05
CA LEU A 105 10.22 -15.39 -29.04
C LEU A 105 11.45 -15.92 -29.82
N GLU A 106 12.36 -15.05 -30.22
CA GLU A 106 13.67 -15.44 -30.75
C GLU A 106 14.78 -15.22 -29.73
N PRO A 107 14.84 -16.00 -28.65
CA PRO A 107 15.99 -15.93 -27.76
C PRO A 107 17.18 -16.66 -28.38
N PRO A 108 18.40 -16.17 -28.25
CA PRO A 108 19.56 -17.04 -28.40
C PRO A 108 19.38 -18.22 -27.44
N LEU A 109 19.52 -19.42 -27.92
CA LEU A 109 19.25 -20.72 -27.25
C LEU A 109 19.91 -20.92 -25.86
N ALA A 110 20.67 -19.95 -25.39
CA ALA A 110 21.38 -19.98 -24.10
C ALA A 110 20.62 -19.33 -22.93
N GLN A 111 19.55 -18.57 -23.17
CA GLN A 111 18.81 -17.90 -22.09
C GLN A 111 17.45 -18.56 -21.86
N ARG A 112 17.29 -19.16 -20.67
CA ARG A 112 16.00 -19.71 -20.24
C ARG A 112 15.15 -18.57 -19.71
N PRO A 113 13.95 -18.29 -20.27
CA PRO A 113 13.06 -17.28 -19.73
C PRO A 113 12.58 -17.68 -18.34
N VAL A 114 12.61 -16.75 -17.40
CA VAL A 114 12.03 -16.91 -16.07
C VAL A 114 10.71 -16.17 -16.05
N VAL A 115 9.62 -16.91 -15.87
CA VAL A 115 8.29 -16.32 -15.69
C VAL A 115 8.03 -16.19 -14.19
N LEU A 116 7.90 -14.97 -13.69
CA LEU A 116 7.46 -14.69 -12.33
C LEU A 116 5.95 -14.57 -12.32
N VAL A 117 5.27 -15.55 -11.73
CA VAL A 117 3.83 -15.50 -11.52
C VAL A 117 3.58 -14.98 -10.10
N HIS A 118 3.03 -13.79 -9.99
CA HIS A 118 2.58 -13.23 -8.71
C HIS A 118 1.12 -13.65 -8.49
N GLY A 119 0.89 -14.52 -7.51
CA GLY A 119 -0.46 -14.88 -7.10
C GLY A 119 -1.08 -13.80 -6.21
N PHE A 120 -2.30 -13.40 -6.53
CA PHE A 120 -3.16 -12.72 -5.57
C PHE A 120 -3.88 -13.81 -4.76
N PHE A 121 -3.69 -13.78 -3.46
CA PHE A 121 -4.48 -14.54 -2.50
C PHE A 121 -5.58 -13.66 -1.94
#